data_8eb83f8f5d26d92359db30d30f7ee77b
#
_entry.id   8eb83f8f5d26d92359db30d30f7ee77b
#
_cell.length_a   1.000
_cell.length_b   1.000
_cell.length_c   1.000
_cell.angle_alpha   90.00
_cell.angle_beta   90.00
_cell.angle_gamma   90.00
#
_symmetry.space_group_name_H-M   'P 1'
#
loop_
_entity.id
_entity.type
_entity.pdbx_description
1 polymer ?
#
loop_
_entity_poly.entity_id
_entity_poly.type
_entity_poly.pdbx_seq_one_letter_code
_entity_poly.pdbx_strand_id
1 'polypeptide(L)'
;MARTFLALVALWCCMISPVSAQSNIANTSSLRVHSAQAGLFGEPGTETTQFTQSASVPLKDGQAFGWRMSVQTAKKRVFVREELTLPQEPKTWGDPEPDIRRRTTSDGRTAITEVWLEPKDGFIFHTWTITKGDPKGIWVLKVSVEAQAERIFRLQAH
;
A
#
# COMPACT_ATOMS: atom_id res chain seq x y z
N MET A 1 68.65 -63.60 19.11
CA MET A 1 68.14 -62.92 17.89
C MET A 1 66.72 -62.53 18.18
N ALA A 2 66.48 -61.24 18.55
CA ALA A 2 65.21 -60.73 18.94
C ALA A 2 64.75 -59.76 17.82
N ARG A 3 63.61 -59.99 17.22
CA ARG A 3 63.01 -59.11 16.22
C ARG A 3 61.84 -58.37 16.82
N THR A 4 62.07 -57.07 17.03
CA THR A 4 61.13 -56.14 17.55
C THR A 4 60.20 -55.69 16.42
N PHE A 5 58.88 -55.97 16.53
CA PHE A 5 57.84 -55.42 15.60
C PHE A 5 57.31 -54.11 16.13
N LEU A 6 57.52 -53.04 15.38
CA LEU A 6 57.01 -51.71 15.69
C LEU A 6 55.63 -51.62 15.04
N ALA A 7 54.55 -51.50 15.81
CA ALA A 7 53.18 -51.27 15.31
C ALA A 7 52.94 -49.76 15.17
N LEU A 8 52.73 -49.32 13.94
CA LEU A 8 52.31 -47.95 13.63
C LEU A 8 50.78 -47.83 13.76
N VAL A 9 50.32 -47.13 14.75
CA VAL A 9 48.88 -46.75 14.91
C VAL A 9 48.66 -45.46 14.15
N ALA A 10 47.97 -45.57 12.99
CA ALA A 10 47.52 -44.40 12.23
C ALA A 10 46.25 -43.82 12.86
N LEU A 11 46.38 -42.66 13.50
CA LEU A 11 45.25 -41.89 14.06
C LEU A 11 44.53 -41.16 12.92
N TRP A 12 43.35 -41.67 12.53
CA TRP A 12 42.51 -41.04 11.50
C TRP A 12 41.62 -39.97 12.18
N CYS A 13 42.08 -38.72 12.09
CA CYS A 13 41.33 -37.56 12.58
C CYS A 13 40.18 -37.23 11.62
N CYS A 14 38.96 -37.65 11.96
CA CYS A 14 37.76 -37.24 11.25
C CYS A 14 37.50 -35.76 11.48
N MET A 15 37.85 -34.93 10.50
CA MET A 15 37.40 -33.50 10.46
C MET A 15 35.92 -33.45 10.16
N ILE A 16 35.11 -33.25 11.18
CA ILE A 16 33.68 -32.92 11.03
C ILE A 16 33.61 -31.43 10.76
N SER A 17 33.41 -31.05 9.48
CA SER A 17 33.13 -29.67 9.12
C SER A 17 31.69 -29.32 9.56
N PRO A 18 31.46 -28.22 10.29
CA PRO A 18 30.12 -27.78 10.57
C PRO A 18 29.48 -27.27 9.26
N VAL A 19 28.46 -27.96 8.78
CA VAL A 19 27.57 -27.45 7.75
C VAL A 19 26.79 -26.32 8.39
N SER A 20 27.20 -25.07 8.14
CA SER A 20 26.41 -23.89 8.44
C SER A 20 25.18 -23.90 7.50
N ALA A 21 24.05 -24.39 8.02
CA ALA A 21 22.77 -24.17 7.39
C ALA A 21 22.46 -22.67 7.47
N GLN A 22 22.80 -21.93 6.42
CA GLN A 22 22.25 -20.59 6.20
C GLN A 22 20.76 -20.78 5.92
N SER A 23 19.95 -20.58 6.96
CA SER A 23 18.52 -20.37 6.79
C SER A 23 18.35 -19.07 6.00
N ASN A 24 18.19 -19.20 4.68
CA ASN A 24 17.60 -18.15 3.85
C ASN A 24 16.17 -17.97 4.34
N ILE A 25 16.00 -17.15 5.38
CA ILE A 25 14.72 -16.52 5.67
C ILE A 25 14.51 -15.58 4.48
N ALA A 26 13.92 -16.12 3.43
CA ALA A 26 13.36 -15.32 2.36
C ALA A 26 12.40 -14.35 3.04
N ASN A 27 12.75 -13.07 3.02
CA ASN A 27 11.95 -11.97 3.52
C ASN A 27 10.71 -11.86 2.63
N THR A 28 9.74 -12.74 2.83
CA THR A 28 8.58 -13.03 1.97
C THR A 28 7.49 -11.97 2.07
N SER A 29 7.77 -10.81 2.64
CA SER A 29 6.75 -9.77 2.77
C SER A 29 7.23 -8.34 2.59
N SER A 30 8.30 -8.11 1.84
CA SER A 30 8.71 -6.74 1.55
C SER A 30 7.79 -6.12 0.51
N LEU A 31 6.95 -5.21 0.93
CA LEU A 31 6.27 -4.27 0.04
C LEU A 31 7.27 -3.16 -0.34
N ARG A 32 7.42 -2.89 -1.63
CA ARG A 32 8.13 -1.71 -2.14
C ARG A 32 7.17 -0.83 -2.91
N VAL A 33 7.13 0.45 -2.59
CA VAL A 33 6.39 1.47 -3.34
C VAL A 33 7.38 2.23 -4.21
N HIS A 34 7.27 2.09 -5.53
CA HIS A 34 8.17 2.72 -6.49
C HIS A 34 7.72 4.14 -6.85
N SER A 35 6.42 4.34 -7.00
CA SER A 35 5.83 5.65 -7.28
C SER A 35 4.46 5.79 -6.64
N ALA A 36 4.05 7.02 -6.41
CA ALA A 36 2.74 7.34 -5.87
C ALA A 36 2.24 8.64 -6.50
N GLN A 37 1.03 8.65 -7.00
CA GLN A 37 0.41 9.75 -7.72
C GLN A 37 -1.03 9.91 -7.27
N ALA A 38 -1.50 11.15 -7.16
CA ALA A 38 -2.92 11.45 -7.02
C ALA A 38 -3.46 12.05 -8.31
N GLY A 39 -4.77 11.92 -8.53
CA GLY A 39 -5.38 12.41 -9.76
C GLY A 39 -6.83 12.01 -9.93
N LEU A 40 -7.27 12.10 -11.17
CA LEU A 40 -8.63 11.81 -11.60
C LEU A 40 -8.69 10.43 -12.27
N PHE A 41 -9.84 9.77 -12.13
CA PHE A 41 -10.14 8.49 -12.78
C PHE A 41 -11.34 8.68 -13.71
N GLY A 42 -11.09 8.52 -15.00
CA GLY A 42 -12.11 8.63 -16.05
C GLY A 42 -12.87 9.95 -16.08
N GLU A 43 -13.95 9.93 -16.86
CA GLU A 43 -14.95 10.98 -16.89
C GLU A 43 -16.07 10.69 -15.88
N PRO A 44 -16.78 11.72 -15.37
CA PRO A 44 -17.89 11.52 -14.46
C PRO A 44 -18.92 10.51 -14.96
N GLY A 45 -19.27 9.54 -14.12
CA GLY A 45 -20.27 8.52 -14.46
C GLY A 45 -19.76 7.41 -15.39
N THR A 46 -18.46 7.32 -15.67
CA THR A 46 -17.86 6.20 -16.43
C THR A 46 -17.13 5.22 -15.53
N GLU A 47 -17.21 3.93 -15.84
CA GLU A 47 -16.46 2.87 -15.14
C GLU A 47 -15.01 2.74 -15.65
N THR A 48 -14.38 3.84 -16.03
CA THR A 48 -13.03 3.76 -16.59
C THR A 48 -11.95 3.80 -15.52
N THR A 49 -10.96 2.97 -15.69
CA THR A 49 -9.72 2.96 -14.87
C THR A 49 -8.65 3.90 -15.44
N GLN A 50 -8.96 4.67 -16.46
CA GLN A 50 -8.03 5.64 -17.03
C GLN A 50 -7.67 6.67 -15.96
N PHE A 51 -6.38 6.72 -15.60
CA PHE A 51 -5.86 7.61 -14.59
C PHE A 51 -5.13 8.80 -15.22
N THR A 52 -5.47 10.00 -14.78
CA THR A 52 -4.79 11.24 -15.14
C THR A 52 -4.24 11.88 -13.87
N GLN A 53 -2.91 11.99 -13.78
CA GLN A 53 -2.28 12.66 -12.63
C GLN A 53 -2.70 14.13 -12.58
N SER A 54 -3.22 14.56 -11.44
CA SER A 54 -3.65 15.94 -11.21
C SER A 54 -3.64 16.29 -9.74
N ALA A 55 -3.22 17.49 -9.41
CA ALA A 55 -3.44 18.08 -8.09
C ALA A 55 -4.75 18.90 -8.04
N SER A 56 -5.44 19.03 -9.17
CA SER A 56 -6.68 19.79 -9.34
C SER A 56 -7.85 18.84 -9.47
N VAL A 57 -8.89 19.04 -8.67
CA VAL A 57 -10.09 18.20 -8.63
C VAL A 57 -11.31 19.10 -8.93
N PRO A 58 -11.94 18.95 -10.10
CA PRO A 58 -13.18 19.67 -10.41
C PRO A 58 -14.33 19.09 -9.58
N LEU A 59 -15.12 19.93 -8.95
CA LEU A 59 -16.30 19.53 -8.16
C LEU A 59 -17.50 19.21 -9.08
N LYS A 60 -17.29 18.26 -9.98
CA LYS A 60 -18.35 17.70 -10.83
C LYS A 60 -18.94 16.46 -10.16
N ASP A 61 -20.21 16.43 -9.96
CA ASP A 61 -20.92 15.28 -9.39
C ASP A 61 -20.63 14.01 -10.19
N GLY A 62 -20.26 12.93 -9.50
CA GLY A 62 -19.84 11.67 -10.11
C GLY A 62 -18.39 11.60 -10.59
N GLN A 63 -17.59 12.67 -10.49
CA GLN A 63 -16.16 12.62 -10.83
C GLN A 63 -15.40 11.76 -9.81
N ALA A 64 -14.72 10.73 -10.29
CA ALA A 64 -13.83 9.94 -9.47
C ALA A 64 -12.45 10.59 -9.38
N PHE A 65 -11.90 10.66 -8.17
CA PHE A 65 -10.54 11.08 -7.87
C PHE A 65 -9.91 10.14 -6.84
N GLY A 66 -8.62 10.19 -6.69
CA GLY A 66 -7.95 9.32 -5.72
C GLY A 66 -6.45 9.25 -5.96
N TRP A 67 -5.90 8.08 -5.73
CA TRP A 67 -4.47 7.84 -5.87
C TRP A 67 -4.18 6.50 -6.54
N ARG A 68 -3.00 6.40 -7.11
CA ARG A 68 -2.43 5.18 -7.67
C ARG A 68 -0.97 5.05 -7.23
N MET A 69 -0.56 3.86 -6.82
CA MET A 69 0.82 3.55 -6.46
C MET A 69 1.32 2.35 -7.26
N SER A 70 2.54 2.47 -7.80
CA SER A 70 3.26 1.32 -8.33
C SER A 70 3.93 0.59 -7.18
N VAL A 71 3.66 -0.71 -7.06
CA VAL A 71 4.12 -1.54 -5.95
C VAL A 71 4.75 -2.83 -6.44
N GLN A 72 5.74 -3.31 -5.71
CA GLN A 72 6.30 -4.64 -5.84
C GLN A 72 6.06 -5.40 -4.55
N THR A 73 5.34 -6.50 -4.61
CA THR A 73 5.04 -7.36 -3.46
C THR A 73 4.68 -8.77 -3.92
N ALA A 74 4.96 -9.76 -3.08
CA ALA A 74 4.47 -11.13 -3.26
C ALA A 74 3.09 -11.37 -2.62
N LYS A 75 2.55 -10.38 -1.91
CA LYS A 75 1.25 -10.49 -1.25
C LYS A 75 0.13 -10.44 -2.30
N LYS A 76 -0.87 -11.29 -2.16
CA LYS A 76 -2.11 -11.24 -2.97
C LYS A 76 -2.92 -9.99 -2.67
N ARG A 77 -2.92 -9.54 -1.42
CA ARG A 77 -3.65 -8.34 -0.97
C ARG A 77 -2.76 -7.54 -0.04
N VAL A 78 -2.87 -6.24 -0.08
CA VAL A 78 -2.18 -5.29 0.80
C VAL A 78 -3.19 -4.47 1.59
N PHE A 79 -2.89 -4.23 2.85
CA PHE A 79 -3.72 -3.40 3.70
C PHE A 79 -3.42 -1.93 3.45
N VAL A 80 -4.47 -1.15 3.23
CA VAL A 80 -4.38 0.28 3.02
C VAL A 80 -5.27 1.01 4.02
N ARG A 81 -4.71 2.05 4.61
CA ARG A 81 -5.43 3.02 5.42
C ARG A 81 -5.30 4.39 4.78
N GLU A 82 -6.43 5.04 4.55
CA GLU A 82 -6.55 6.39 4.02
C GLU A 82 -7.14 7.32 5.05
N GLU A 83 -6.71 8.57 5.00
CA GLU A 83 -7.30 9.68 5.74
C GLU A 83 -7.52 10.83 4.75
N LEU A 84 -8.77 11.05 4.37
CA LEU A 84 -9.15 12.20 3.53
C LEU A 84 -9.69 13.29 4.42
N THR A 85 -8.96 14.42 4.49
CA THR A 85 -9.33 15.60 5.27
C THR A 85 -9.77 16.72 4.32
N LEU A 86 -10.96 17.23 4.55
CA LEU A 86 -11.56 18.34 3.81
C LEU A 86 -11.46 19.63 4.63
N PRO A 87 -11.51 20.83 3.99
CA PRO A 87 -11.45 22.10 4.69
C PRO A 87 -12.67 22.36 5.59
N GLN A 88 -13.79 21.72 5.28
CA GLN A 88 -15.04 21.76 6.03
C GLN A 88 -15.69 20.39 6.01
N GLU A 89 -16.64 20.14 6.90
CA GLU A 89 -17.48 18.95 6.88
C GLU A 89 -18.31 18.92 5.59
N PRO A 90 -18.27 17.81 4.81
CA PRO A 90 -19.11 17.65 3.64
C PRO A 90 -20.57 17.36 4.05
N LYS A 91 -21.52 17.53 3.14
CA LYS A 91 -22.92 17.15 3.41
C LYS A 91 -23.08 15.67 3.71
N THR A 92 -22.26 14.83 3.12
CA THR A 92 -22.24 13.38 3.33
C THR A 92 -20.88 12.84 2.93
N TRP A 93 -20.47 11.78 3.60
CA TRP A 93 -19.33 10.96 3.17
C TRP A 93 -19.76 9.77 2.28
N GLY A 94 -21.07 9.63 2.02
CA GLY A 94 -21.64 8.47 1.36
C GLY A 94 -21.49 7.18 2.17
N ASP A 95 -22.14 6.13 1.73
CA ASP A 95 -21.97 4.80 2.30
C ASP A 95 -20.74 4.14 1.69
N PRO A 96 -19.88 3.52 2.50
CA PRO A 96 -18.75 2.76 1.98
C PRO A 96 -19.25 1.46 1.31
N GLU A 97 -18.49 0.95 0.35
CA GLU A 97 -18.70 -0.40 -0.17
C GLU A 97 -18.56 -1.45 0.95
N PRO A 98 -19.20 -2.63 0.83
CA PRO A 98 -19.27 -3.64 1.91
C PRO A 98 -17.90 -4.07 2.50
N ASP A 99 -16.86 -4.07 1.67
CA ASP A 99 -15.50 -4.48 2.06
C ASP A 99 -14.65 -3.33 2.59
N ILE A 100 -15.20 -2.13 2.66
CA ILE A 100 -14.53 -0.91 3.11
C ILE A 100 -15.01 -0.54 4.50
N ARG A 101 -14.09 -0.43 5.45
CA ARG A 101 -14.38 0.14 6.76
C ARG A 101 -14.12 1.63 6.72
N ARG A 102 -15.15 2.43 6.98
CA ARG A 102 -15.04 3.88 7.08
C ARG A 102 -15.54 4.38 8.42
N ARG A 103 -14.83 5.35 8.97
CA ARG A 103 -15.24 6.15 10.13
C ARG A 103 -14.87 7.60 9.90
N THR A 104 -15.58 8.52 10.52
CA THR A 104 -15.28 9.95 10.47
C THR A 104 -14.76 10.43 11.82
N THR A 105 -13.97 11.52 11.79
CA THR A 105 -13.57 12.23 13.02
C THR A 105 -14.74 12.97 13.63
N SER A 106 -14.61 13.37 14.90
CA SER A 106 -15.68 14.06 15.64
C SER A 106 -16.07 15.42 15.07
N ASP A 107 -15.18 16.07 14.33
CA ASP A 107 -15.44 17.32 13.62
C ASP A 107 -16.04 17.12 12.21
N GLY A 108 -16.31 15.86 11.83
CA GLY A 108 -16.91 15.49 10.55
C GLY A 108 -16.02 15.73 9.31
N ARG A 109 -14.82 16.30 9.47
CA ARG A 109 -13.98 16.78 8.37
C ARG A 109 -13.05 15.73 7.76
N THR A 110 -12.77 14.65 8.49
CA THR A 110 -11.86 13.60 8.04
C THR A 110 -12.56 12.27 8.00
N ALA A 111 -12.54 11.62 6.84
CA ALA A 111 -12.89 10.22 6.71
C ALA A 111 -11.63 9.35 6.78
N ILE A 112 -11.69 8.31 7.60
CA ILE A 112 -10.64 7.31 7.75
C ILE A 112 -11.18 6.02 7.14
N THR A 113 -10.53 5.54 6.08
CA THR A 113 -10.93 4.36 5.32
C THR A 113 -9.86 3.28 5.47
N GLU A 114 -10.28 2.06 5.71
CA GLU A 114 -9.42 0.88 5.79
C GLU A 114 -9.93 -0.16 4.79
N VAL A 115 -9.05 -0.61 3.89
CA VAL A 115 -9.38 -1.49 2.78
C VAL A 115 -8.24 -2.45 2.45
N TRP A 116 -8.58 -3.64 1.97
CA TRP A 116 -7.63 -4.59 1.41
C TRP A 116 -7.67 -4.53 -0.11
N LEU A 117 -6.56 -4.16 -0.74
CA LEU A 117 -6.43 -4.02 -2.19
C LEU A 117 -5.59 -5.15 -2.78
N GLU A 118 -6.01 -5.64 -3.94
CA GLU A 118 -5.24 -6.59 -4.75
C GLU A 118 -4.39 -5.82 -5.76
N PRO A 119 -3.06 -6.00 -5.76
CA PRO A 119 -2.23 -5.42 -6.81
C PRO A 119 -2.62 -5.98 -8.19
N LYS A 120 -2.90 -5.08 -9.13
CA LYS A 120 -3.17 -5.40 -10.54
C LYS A 120 -2.10 -4.77 -11.41
N ASP A 121 -1.42 -5.58 -12.22
CA ASP A 121 -0.33 -5.13 -13.11
C ASP A 121 0.74 -4.27 -12.42
N GLY A 122 1.05 -4.60 -11.15
CA GLY A 122 2.02 -3.87 -10.35
C GLY A 122 1.50 -2.55 -9.75
N PHE A 123 0.20 -2.33 -9.78
CA PHE A 123 -0.43 -1.13 -9.21
C PHE A 123 -1.48 -1.48 -8.17
N ILE A 124 -1.60 -0.60 -7.18
CA ILE A 124 -2.76 -0.47 -6.31
C ILE A 124 -3.33 0.93 -6.45
N PHE A 125 -4.64 1.07 -6.32
CA PHE A 125 -5.32 2.36 -6.35
C PHE A 125 -6.62 2.29 -5.56
N HIS A 126 -7.09 3.44 -5.13
CA HIS A 126 -8.42 3.59 -4.55
C HIS A 126 -9.00 4.94 -4.96
N THR A 127 -10.32 5.00 -5.08
CA THR A 127 -11.02 6.17 -5.57
C THR A 127 -12.08 6.64 -4.59
N TRP A 128 -12.31 7.93 -4.64
CA TRP A 128 -13.41 8.66 -4.04
C TRP A 128 -14.23 9.27 -5.14
N THR A 129 -15.50 9.49 -4.90
CA THR A 129 -16.41 10.12 -5.89
C THR A 129 -16.88 11.45 -5.34
N ILE A 130 -16.79 12.49 -6.16
CA ILE A 130 -17.33 13.81 -5.85
C ILE A 130 -18.84 13.74 -5.74
N THR A 131 -19.37 14.32 -4.68
CA THR A 131 -20.81 14.45 -4.46
C THR A 131 -21.22 15.92 -4.35
N LYS A 132 -22.45 16.18 -4.66
CA LYS A 132 -22.98 17.54 -4.57
C LYS A 132 -22.92 18.08 -3.15
N GLY A 133 -22.14 19.13 -2.97
CA GLY A 133 -21.96 19.79 -1.66
C GLY A 133 -20.62 19.50 -1.02
N ASP A 134 -19.72 18.83 -1.72
CA ASP A 134 -18.34 18.74 -1.30
C ASP A 134 -17.69 20.12 -1.26
N PRO A 135 -16.89 20.41 -0.22
CA PRO A 135 -16.35 21.74 0.01
C PRO A 135 -15.20 22.08 -0.93
N LYS A 136 -15.19 23.30 -1.47
CA LYS A 136 -14.04 23.86 -2.20
C LYS A 136 -12.85 24.07 -1.27
N GLY A 137 -11.64 23.96 -1.82
CA GLY A 137 -10.40 24.29 -1.10
C GLY A 137 -9.38 23.18 -1.16
N ILE A 138 -8.41 23.21 -0.24
CA ILE A 138 -7.34 22.20 -0.17
C ILE A 138 -7.83 20.97 0.57
N TRP A 139 -7.78 19.85 -0.10
CA TRP A 139 -7.99 18.53 0.47
C TRP A 139 -6.66 17.85 0.73
N VAL A 140 -6.56 17.16 1.85
CA VAL A 140 -5.35 16.40 2.21
C VAL A 140 -5.70 14.92 2.25
N LEU A 141 -5.09 14.15 1.36
CA LEU A 141 -5.24 12.70 1.30
C LEU A 141 -3.94 12.04 1.75
N LYS A 142 -4.00 11.41 2.91
CA LYS A 142 -2.91 10.64 3.49
C LYS A 142 -3.18 9.16 3.27
N VAL A 143 -2.23 8.44 2.70
CA VAL A 143 -2.34 7.01 2.38
C VAL A 143 -1.19 6.26 3.02
N SER A 144 -1.52 5.25 3.81
CA SER A 144 -0.56 4.34 4.43
C SER A 144 -0.79 2.91 3.92
N VAL A 145 0.26 2.28 3.42
CA VAL A 145 0.23 0.90 2.90
C VAL A 145 1.03 0.01 3.84
N GLU A 146 0.39 -1.03 4.40
CA GLU A 146 0.99 -2.01 5.33
C GLU A 146 1.69 -1.34 6.54
N ALA A 147 1.32 -0.12 6.91
CA ALA A 147 2.01 0.71 7.89
C ALA A 147 3.54 0.89 7.62
N GLN A 148 4.01 0.59 6.42
CA GLN A 148 5.42 0.67 6.01
C GLN A 148 5.70 1.85 5.09
N ALA A 149 4.74 2.22 4.24
CA ALA A 149 4.86 3.32 3.31
C ALA A 149 3.73 4.32 3.51
N GLU A 150 4.07 5.58 3.70
CA GLU A 150 3.11 6.67 3.82
C GLU A 150 3.33 7.69 2.71
N ARG A 151 2.22 8.20 2.16
CA ARG A 151 2.20 9.29 1.17
C ARG A 151 1.12 10.28 1.52
N ILE A 152 1.42 11.56 1.29
CA ILE A 152 0.48 12.66 1.52
C ILE A 152 0.33 13.43 0.21
N PHE A 153 -0.91 13.57 -0.23
CA PHE A 153 -1.28 14.35 -1.41
C PHE A 153 -2.09 15.56 -0.99
N ARG A 154 -1.84 16.69 -1.64
CA ARG A 154 -2.63 17.91 -1.51
C ARG A 154 -3.35 18.14 -2.82
N LEU A 155 -4.67 18.23 -2.77
CA LEU A 155 -5.54 18.39 -3.93
C LEU A 155 -6.30 19.69 -3.80
N GLN A 156 -6.37 20.45 -4.88
CA GLN A 156 -7.16 21.69 -4.95
C GLN A 156 -8.53 21.38 -5.56
N ALA A 157 -9.55 21.37 -4.73
CA ALA A 157 -10.95 21.22 -5.17
C ALA A 157 -11.57 22.59 -5.54
N HIS A 158 -12.21 22.69 -6.71
CA HIS A 158 -12.75 23.95 -7.26
C HIS A 158 -14.01 23.77 -8.10
#